data_a5efd2efeb16978104d462fbce6c709b
#
_entry.id   a5efd2efeb16978104d462fbce6c709b
#
_cell.length_a   1.000
_cell.length_b   1.000
_cell.length_c   1.000
_cell.angle_alpha   90.00
_cell.angle_beta   90.00
_cell.angle_gamma   90.00
#
_symmetry.space_group_name_H-M   'P 1'
#
loop_
_entity.id
_entity.type
_entity.pdbx_description
1 polymer ?
#
loop_
_entity_poly.entity_id
_entity_poly.type
_entity_poly.pdbx_seq_one_letter_code
_entity_poly.pdbx_strand_id
1 'polypeptide(L)'
;MAHTRTLFVYWILIHCFDEAWSWDAVVVKSSVFVQSGSAAELSCSYNTHASQGFTLEWRYAAPGTPAVQAKRVLYYNGKLYWVNSWESRMALVQNPPVSGVASVKIHSVQPSDSGLYICDITNPNDWSGSGQGLINLTVLVAPSVPVCELSGHTYVGDDVTLTCHSSQGVPIPIYTWNREKDTGPLPPNSIVADQRTGSLLLSNLSTVFTGTYTCRASNNLGEAACSIAVKVAHGSTAAVVGGVLMGVFLLVLLVAAAAVYFFFCYKKRACSGTENKLSRKNVDSSVKRLSTGPLLSAHFDGDQPPQLRVSHLSPLV
;
A
#
# COMPACT_ATOMS: atom_id res chain seq x y z
N MET A 1 -74.77 19.12 35.21
CA MET A 1 -74.48 17.68 34.96
C MET A 1 -73.99 17.37 33.55
N ALA A 2 -74.10 18.25 32.56
CA ALA A 2 -73.53 18.04 31.22
C ALA A 2 -72.05 18.31 31.11
N HIS A 3 -71.52 19.34 31.83
CA HIS A 3 -70.10 19.73 31.79
C HIS A 3 -69.14 18.70 32.42
N THR A 4 -69.55 17.96 33.42
CA THR A 4 -68.72 16.94 34.05
C THR A 4 -68.55 15.69 33.20
N ARG A 5 -69.55 15.34 32.36
CA ARG A 5 -69.40 14.20 31.40
C ARG A 5 -68.41 14.51 30.24
N THR A 6 -68.42 15.74 29.74
CA THR A 6 -67.55 16.14 28.67
C THR A 6 -66.08 16.21 29.13
N LEU A 7 -65.80 16.65 30.35
CA LEU A 7 -64.43 16.66 30.91
C LEU A 7 -63.88 15.24 31.17
N PHE A 8 -64.75 14.31 31.56
CA PHE A 8 -64.33 12.92 31.80
C PHE A 8 -64.02 12.17 30.50
N VAL A 9 -64.79 12.42 29.42
CA VAL A 9 -64.52 11.86 28.08
C VAL A 9 -63.20 12.46 27.50
N TYR A 10 -62.97 13.75 27.71
CA TYR A 10 -61.69 14.39 27.31
C TYR A 10 -60.49 13.84 28.11
N TRP A 11 -60.65 13.59 29.40
CA TRP A 11 -59.62 13.01 30.26
C TRP A 11 -59.27 11.57 29.86
N ILE A 12 -60.27 10.75 29.52
CA ILE A 12 -60.11 9.39 29.01
C ILE A 12 -59.41 9.42 27.62
N LEU A 13 -59.80 10.35 26.74
CA LEU A 13 -59.15 10.46 25.42
C LEU A 13 -57.72 10.91 25.51
N ILE A 14 -57.37 11.82 26.45
CA ILE A 14 -55.98 12.27 26.65
C ILE A 14 -55.15 11.15 27.25
N HIS A 15 -55.65 10.35 28.18
CA HIS A 15 -54.91 9.23 28.78
C HIS A 15 -54.87 7.94 27.94
N CYS A 16 -55.78 7.79 26.96
CA CYS A 16 -55.71 6.69 26.01
C CYS A 16 -54.70 6.92 24.85
N PHE A 17 -54.17 8.13 24.69
CA PHE A 17 -53.23 8.43 23.62
C PHE A 17 -51.75 8.42 24.06
N ASP A 18 -51.47 8.26 25.37
CA ASP A 18 -50.09 8.32 25.89
C ASP A 18 -49.39 6.96 25.94
N GLU A 19 -50.00 5.89 25.47
CA GLU A 19 -49.31 4.60 25.27
C GLU A 19 -49.29 4.20 23.79
N ALA A 20 -48.74 5.07 22.95
CA ALA A 20 -48.13 4.59 21.71
C ALA A 20 -46.88 3.78 22.08
N TRP A 21 -47.12 2.55 22.52
CA TRP A 21 -46.07 1.56 22.73
C TRP A 21 -45.41 1.34 21.38
N SER A 22 -44.26 1.96 21.18
CA SER A 22 -43.35 1.61 20.12
C SER A 22 -42.89 0.18 20.42
N TRP A 23 -43.47 -0.78 19.77
CA TRP A 23 -43.05 -2.17 19.84
C TRP A 23 -41.85 -2.33 18.95
N ASP A 24 -40.64 -2.08 19.47
CA ASP A 24 -39.43 -2.55 18.83
C ASP A 24 -39.43 -4.08 18.95
N ALA A 25 -39.80 -4.76 17.85
CA ALA A 25 -39.90 -6.21 17.82
C ALA A 25 -38.55 -6.87 18.11
N VAL A 26 -37.45 -6.17 17.85
CA VAL A 26 -36.07 -6.62 18.07
C VAL A 26 -35.23 -5.53 18.76
N VAL A 27 -34.63 -5.86 19.90
CA VAL A 27 -33.71 -4.99 20.64
C VAL A 27 -32.30 -5.58 20.57
N VAL A 28 -31.35 -4.78 20.15
CA VAL A 28 -29.95 -5.16 20.01
C VAL A 28 -29.01 -4.15 20.66
N LYS A 29 -27.83 -4.60 21.06
CA LYS A 29 -26.70 -3.72 21.37
C LYS A 29 -25.97 -3.39 20.08
N SER A 30 -26.15 -2.18 19.54
CA SER A 30 -25.73 -1.78 18.21
C SER A 30 -24.21 -1.82 17.95
N SER A 31 -23.38 -1.79 19.00
CA SER A 31 -21.91 -1.84 18.87
C SER A 31 -21.28 -2.72 19.94
N VAL A 32 -20.45 -3.64 19.52
CA VAL A 32 -19.72 -4.59 20.37
C VAL A 32 -18.23 -4.48 20.06
N PHE A 33 -17.41 -4.26 21.09
CA PHE A 33 -15.94 -4.19 20.99
C PHE A 33 -15.36 -5.31 21.81
N VAL A 34 -14.56 -6.18 21.20
CA VAL A 34 -13.99 -7.37 21.85
C VAL A 34 -12.57 -7.57 21.40
N GLN A 35 -11.67 -7.92 22.33
CA GLN A 35 -10.29 -8.22 22.00
C GLN A 35 -10.19 -9.55 21.23
N SER A 36 -9.32 -9.60 20.24
CA SER A 36 -9.02 -10.80 19.46
C SER A 36 -8.67 -11.99 20.37
N GLY A 37 -9.19 -13.16 20.04
CA GLY A 37 -9.05 -14.38 20.83
C GLY A 37 -10.05 -14.54 21.98
N SER A 38 -10.77 -13.49 22.38
CA SER A 38 -11.85 -13.56 23.38
C SER A 38 -13.17 -14.03 22.76
N ALA A 39 -14.21 -14.21 23.58
CA ALA A 39 -15.54 -14.51 23.11
C ALA A 39 -16.35 -13.22 22.95
N ALA A 40 -17.11 -13.10 21.85
CA ALA A 40 -18.07 -12.02 21.62
C ALA A 40 -19.49 -12.53 21.79
N GLU A 41 -20.31 -11.82 22.53
CA GLU A 41 -21.74 -12.02 22.59
C GLU A 41 -22.47 -10.91 21.82
N LEU A 42 -23.22 -11.30 20.82
CA LEU A 42 -24.06 -10.42 20.02
C LEU A 42 -25.49 -10.54 20.55
N SER A 43 -25.88 -9.58 21.39
CA SER A 43 -27.16 -9.62 22.07
C SER A 43 -28.29 -9.25 21.10
N CYS A 44 -29.24 -10.15 20.96
CA CYS A 44 -30.50 -9.93 20.23
C CYS A 44 -31.65 -10.49 21.06
N SER A 45 -32.54 -9.62 21.49
CA SER A 45 -33.77 -10.01 22.17
C SER A 45 -34.96 -9.56 21.32
N TYR A 46 -36.05 -10.29 21.44
CA TYR A 46 -37.28 -10.01 20.69
C TYR A 46 -38.49 -10.21 21.55
N ASN A 47 -39.56 -9.47 21.25
CA ASN A 47 -40.83 -9.56 21.93
C ASN A 47 -41.87 -10.09 20.93
N THR A 48 -42.16 -11.39 21.02
CA THR A 48 -43.25 -12.00 20.23
C THR A 48 -44.10 -12.84 21.14
N HIS A 49 -45.41 -12.72 20.96
CA HIS A 49 -46.39 -13.54 21.66
C HIS A 49 -46.56 -14.93 21.03
N ALA A 50 -46.00 -15.15 19.83
CA ALA A 50 -46.10 -16.43 19.15
C ALA A 50 -44.85 -17.28 19.47
N SER A 51 -45.01 -18.24 20.34
CA SER A 51 -43.97 -19.23 20.66
C SER A 51 -43.71 -20.26 19.55
N GLN A 52 -44.52 -20.27 18.50
CA GLN A 52 -44.42 -21.21 17.39
C GLN A 52 -44.54 -20.49 16.04
N GLY A 53 -43.80 -20.96 15.05
CA GLY A 53 -43.90 -20.50 13.67
C GLY A 53 -43.03 -19.28 13.30
N PHE A 54 -42.23 -18.73 14.21
CA PHE A 54 -41.27 -17.68 13.85
C PHE A 54 -40.03 -18.24 13.17
N THR A 55 -39.34 -17.40 12.40
CA THR A 55 -38.03 -17.70 11.87
C THR A 55 -36.99 -16.71 12.42
N LEU A 56 -35.80 -17.22 12.72
CA LEU A 56 -34.65 -16.42 13.10
C LEU A 56 -33.56 -16.59 12.03
N GLU A 57 -33.04 -15.49 11.55
CA GLU A 57 -31.88 -15.47 10.64
C GLU A 57 -30.80 -14.55 11.16
N TRP A 58 -29.56 -15.07 11.24
CA TRP A 58 -28.39 -14.25 11.43
C TRP A 58 -27.65 -14.13 10.10
N ARG A 59 -27.31 -12.89 9.76
CA ARG A 59 -26.52 -12.58 8.56
C ARG A 59 -25.28 -11.78 8.93
N TYR A 60 -24.24 -11.90 8.13
CA TYR A 60 -22.98 -11.21 8.29
C TYR A 60 -22.58 -10.47 7.01
N ALA A 61 -22.14 -9.22 7.16
CA ALA A 61 -21.51 -8.42 6.11
C ALA A 61 -20.14 -7.95 6.59
N ALA A 62 -19.10 -8.21 5.80
CA ALA A 62 -17.75 -7.72 6.06
C ALA A 62 -17.69 -6.18 6.04
N PRO A 63 -16.70 -5.56 6.69
CA PRO A 63 -16.54 -4.11 6.67
C PRO A 63 -16.55 -3.55 5.23
N GLY A 64 -17.30 -2.46 5.02
CA GLY A 64 -17.48 -1.87 3.68
C GLY A 64 -18.48 -2.57 2.76
N THR A 65 -19.04 -3.73 3.17
CA THR A 65 -20.07 -4.42 2.40
C THR A 65 -21.45 -3.90 2.81
N PRO A 66 -22.32 -3.52 1.85
CA PRO A 66 -23.69 -3.10 2.16
C PRO A 66 -24.49 -4.20 2.86
N ALA A 67 -25.36 -3.82 3.81
CA ALA A 67 -26.21 -4.75 4.56
C ALA A 67 -27.08 -5.67 3.67
N VAL A 68 -27.48 -5.18 2.49
CA VAL A 68 -28.26 -5.95 1.50
C VAL A 68 -27.49 -7.16 0.94
N GLN A 69 -26.17 -7.13 0.99
CA GLN A 69 -25.29 -8.21 0.54
C GLN A 69 -24.83 -9.12 1.69
N ALA A 70 -25.35 -8.92 2.89
CA ALA A 70 -25.01 -9.74 4.04
C ALA A 70 -25.37 -11.21 3.79
N LYS A 71 -24.42 -12.09 4.12
CA LYS A 71 -24.56 -13.54 3.91
C LYS A 71 -25.13 -14.20 5.15
N ARG A 72 -26.04 -15.16 4.97
CA ARG A 72 -26.59 -15.95 6.05
C ARG A 72 -25.49 -16.75 6.77
N VAL A 73 -25.52 -16.74 8.09
CA VAL A 73 -24.62 -17.53 8.96
C VAL A 73 -25.38 -18.58 9.78
N LEU A 74 -26.62 -18.28 10.14
CA LEU A 74 -27.50 -19.14 10.91
C LEU A 74 -28.96 -18.94 10.46
N TYR A 75 -29.75 -20.02 10.47
CA TYR A 75 -31.19 -20.00 10.24
C TYR A 75 -31.90 -20.96 11.20
N TYR A 76 -33.06 -20.54 11.74
CA TYR A 76 -33.89 -21.32 12.60
C TYR A 76 -35.37 -21.19 12.20
N ASN A 77 -36.08 -22.33 12.08
CA ASN A 77 -37.51 -22.40 11.80
C ASN A 77 -38.18 -23.55 12.56
N GLY A 78 -37.80 -23.72 13.83
CA GLY A 78 -38.14 -24.93 14.62
C GLY A 78 -36.96 -25.94 14.62
N LYS A 79 -36.09 -25.85 13.62
CA LYS A 79 -34.82 -26.59 13.55
C LYS A 79 -33.70 -25.63 13.21
N LEU A 80 -32.52 -25.83 13.84
CA LEU A 80 -31.36 -25.00 13.67
C LEU A 80 -30.52 -25.48 12.47
N TYR A 81 -30.11 -24.54 11.60
CA TYR A 81 -29.26 -24.74 10.43
C TYR A 81 -28.10 -23.77 10.47
N TRP A 82 -26.90 -24.27 10.36
CA TRP A 82 -25.68 -23.49 10.22
C TRP A 82 -25.25 -23.41 8.77
N VAL A 83 -24.64 -22.30 8.40
CA VAL A 83 -24.09 -22.10 7.06
C VAL A 83 -22.57 -22.05 7.14
N ASN A 84 -21.89 -22.88 6.36
CA ASN A 84 -20.44 -23.02 6.33
C ASN A 84 -19.82 -23.41 7.70
N SER A 85 -18.64 -22.87 8.01
CA SER A 85 -17.85 -23.18 9.21
C SER A 85 -18.31 -22.43 10.47
N TRP A 86 -19.43 -21.72 10.45
CA TRP A 86 -19.92 -20.97 11.63
C TRP A 86 -20.31 -21.87 12.79
N GLU A 87 -20.78 -23.08 12.52
CA GLU A 87 -21.20 -24.05 13.55
C GLU A 87 -20.10 -24.36 14.58
N SER A 88 -18.84 -24.40 14.14
CA SER A 88 -17.71 -24.68 15.02
C SER A 88 -17.29 -23.52 15.92
N ARG A 89 -17.71 -22.29 15.59
CA ARG A 89 -17.24 -21.06 16.24
C ARG A 89 -18.35 -20.21 16.85
N MET A 90 -19.60 -20.41 16.43
CA MET A 90 -20.75 -19.66 16.88
C MET A 90 -21.78 -20.58 17.51
N ALA A 91 -22.41 -20.13 18.59
CA ALA A 91 -23.50 -20.84 19.26
C ALA A 91 -24.62 -19.86 19.62
N LEU A 92 -25.88 -20.33 19.59
CA LEU A 92 -26.98 -19.60 20.23
C LEU A 92 -26.74 -19.57 21.74
N VAL A 93 -26.96 -18.43 22.38
CA VAL A 93 -26.93 -18.29 23.85
C VAL A 93 -28.03 -19.13 24.48
N GLN A 94 -29.20 -19.20 23.83
CA GLN A 94 -30.31 -20.06 24.18
C GLN A 94 -30.71 -20.91 22.97
N ASN A 95 -30.73 -22.22 23.11
CA ASN A 95 -31.16 -23.17 22.08
C ASN A 95 -32.19 -24.16 22.63
N PRO A 96 -33.41 -24.18 22.14
CA PRO A 96 -33.98 -23.36 21.07
C PRO A 96 -34.19 -21.90 21.48
N PRO A 97 -34.18 -20.94 20.52
CA PRO A 97 -34.30 -19.50 20.78
C PRO A 97 -35.78 -19.08 20.93
N VAL A 98 -36.56 -19.74 21.84
CA VAL A 98 -38.03 -19.62 21.89
C VAL A 98 -38.56 -18.69 22.99
N SER A 99 -37.68 -18.14 23.85
CA SER A 99 -38.08 -17.34 25.01
C SER A 99 -37.66 -15.86 24.88
N GLY A 100 -37.72 -15.30 23.67
CA GLY A 100 -37.37 -13.90 23.45
C GLY A 100 -35.85 -13.63 23.35
N VAL A 101 -34.99 -14.67 23.38
CA VAL A 101 -33.52 -14.53 23.29
C VAL A 101 -33.04 -15.21 22.02
N ALA A 102 -32.53 -14.40 21.10
CA ALA A 102 -31.96 -14.83 19.84
C ALA A 102 -30.44 -14.56 19.77
N SER A 103 -29.84 -14.18 20.90
CA SER A 103 -28.43 -13.83 21.03
C SER A 103 -27.50 -14.97 20.59
N VAL A 104 -26.36 -14.63 19.98
CA VAL A 104 -25.30 -15.57 19.60
C VAL A 104 -24.00 -15.22 20.29
N LYS A 105 -23.19 -16.25 20.53
CA LYS A 105 -21.84 -16.13 21.07
C LYS A 105 -20.84 -16.67 20.06
N ILE A 106 -19.86 -15.84 19.69
CA ILE A 106 -18.75 -16.21 18.82
C ILE A 106 -17.56 -16.52 19.72
N HIS A 107 -16.99 -17.71 19.59
CA HIS A 107 -15.83 -18.13 20.36
C HIS A 107 -14.53 -17.73 19.63
N SER A 108 -13.55 -17.25 20.40
CA SER A 108 -12.22 -16.92 19.88
C SER A 108 -12.26 -16.03 18.64
N VAL A 109 -12.85 -14.82 18.81
CA VAL A 109 -13.02 -13.87 17.69
C VAL A 109 -11.69 -13.49 17.05
N GLN A 110 -11.71 -13.38 15.74
CA GLN A 110 -10.59 -13.01 14.90
C GLN A 110 -10.83 -11.63 14.25
N PRO A 111 -9.80 -10.92 13.81
CA PRO A 111 -9.97 -9.63 13.11
C PRO A 111 -10.92 -9.71 11.91
N SER A 112 -10.95 -10.86 11.21
CA SER A 112 -11.85 -11.15 10.11
C SER A 112 -13.31 -11.26 10.48
N ASP A 113 -13.63 -11.39 11.77
CA ASP A 113 -15.01 -11.42 12.27
C ASP A 113 -15.61 -10.03 12.47
N SER A 114 -14.78 -8.97 12.40
CA SER A 114 -15.28 -7.60 12.42
C SER A 114 -16.22 -7.36 11.26
N GLY A 115 -17.35 -6.68 11.52
CA GLY A 115 -18.32 -6.36 10.51
C GLY A 115 -19.72 -6.16 11.07
N LEU A 116 -20.69 -6.10 10.18
CA LEU A 116 -22.09 -5.93 10.51
C LEU A 116 -22.78 -7.28 10.62
N TYR A 117 -23.35 -7.56 11.79
CA TYR A 117 -24.22 -8.70 12.04
C TYR A 117 -25.65 -8.23 12.08
N ILE A 118 -26.52 -8.99 11.45
CA ILE A 118 -27.95 -8.69 11.34
C ILE A 118 -28.72 -9.84 11.97
N CYS A 119 -29.43 -9.54 13.04
CA CYS A 119 -30.43 -10.44 13.67
C CYS A 119 -31.78 -10.13 13.08
N ASP A 120 -32.39 -11.08 12.39
CA ASP A 120 -33.65 -10.92 11.68
C ASP A 120 -34.66 -11.93 12.21
N ILE A 121 -35.75 -11.43 12.77
CA ILE A 121 -36.83 -12.24 13.34
C ILE A 121 -38.10 -11.98 12.51
N THR A 122 -38.64 -13.02 11.92
CA THR A 122 -39.91 -12.95 11.17
C THR A 122 -40.93 -13.83 11.85
N ASN A 123 -42.02 -13.21 12.31
CA ASN A 123 -43.17 -13.90 12.82
C ASN A 123 -44.37 -13.62 11.90
N PRO A 124 -44.96 -14.62 11.23
CA PRO A 124 -46.05 -14.42 10.29
C PRO A 124 -47.33 -13.87 10.97
N ASN A 125 -47.46 -13.96 12.29
CA ASN A 125 -48.59 -13.47 13.04
C ASN A 125 -48.38 -12.12 13.73
N ASP A 126 -47.19 -11.53 13.56
CA ASP A 126 -46.82 -10.26 14.17
C ASP A 126 -46.28 -9.28 13.11
N TRP A 127 -47.09 -8.25 12.83
CA TRP A 127 -46.81 -7.23 11.82
C TRP A 127 -46.41 -5.89 12.45
N SER A 128 -46.20 -5.85 13.77
CA SER A 128 -46.16 -4.62 14.54
C SER A 128 -44.80 -3.92 14.65
N GLY A 129 -43.72 -4.40 14.01
CA GLY A 129 -42.46 -3.74 14.16
C GLY A 129 -41.36 -4.20 13.18
N SER A 130 -40.17 -3.59 13.25
CA SER A 130 -39.00 -4.07 12.54
C SER A 130 -38.49 -5.34 13.22
N GLY A 131 -38.53 -6.48 12.50
CA GLY A 131 -37.94 -7.74 12.95
C GLY A 131 -36.42 -7.76 12.88
N GLN A 132 -35.73 -6.63 12.65
CA GLN A 132 -34.34 -6.61 12.28
C GLN A 132 -33.50 -5.76 13.23
N GLY A 133 -32.46 -6.35 13.81
CA GLY A 133 -31.46 -5.69 14.64
C GLY A 133 -30.08 -5.68 13.97
N LEU A 134 -29.42 -4.53 14.00
CA LEU A 134 -28.10 -4.31 13.41
C LEU A 134 -27.03 -4.18 14.50
N ILE A 135 -25.98 -5.00 14.43
CA ILE A 135 -24.89 -5.04 15.42
C ILE A 135 -23.56 -4.92 14.72
N ASN A 136 -22.82 -3.88 15.03
CA ASN A 136 -21.43 -3.72 14.58
C ASN A 136 -20.50 -4.42 15.57
N LEU A 137 -19.81 -5.47 15.14
CA LEU A 137 -18.72 -6.09 15.88
C LEU A 137 -17.39 -5.50 15.40
N THR A 138 -16.61 -4.97 16.35
CA THR A 138 -15.23 -4.55 16.12
C THR A 138 -14.30 -5.38 16.96
N VAL A 139 -13.45 -6.17 16.31
CA VAL A 139 -12.43 -6.97 17.00
C VAL A 139 -11.18 -6.11 17.19
N LEU A 140 -10.84 -5.90 18.44
CA LEU A 140 -9.71 -5.08 18.86
C LEU A 140 -8.43 -5.89 18.80
N VAL A 141 -7.35 -5.28 18.28
CA VAL A 141 -6.05 -5.93 18.06
C VAL A 141 -4.91 -5.01 18.49
N ALA A 142 -3.94 -5.55 19.22
CA ALA A 142 -2.69 -4.83 19.48
C ALA A 142 -1.91 -4.59 18.16
N PRO A 143 -1.06 -3.56 18.09
CA PRO A 143 -0.20 -3.36 16.92
C PRO A 143 0.70 -4.57 16.68
N SER A 144 0.83 -4.99 15.43
CA SER A 144 1.90 -5.92 15.03
C SER A 144 3.26 -5.22 15.11
N VAL A 145 4.35 -5.99 15.15
CA VAL A 145 5.70 -5.43 15.03
C VAL A 145 5.77 -4.58 13.76
N PRO A 146 6.05 -3.27 13.89
CA PRO A 146 6.09 -2.40 12.74
C PRO A 146 7.33 -2.66 11.87
N VAL A 147 7.26 -2.30 10.60
CA VAL A 147 8.39 -2.25 9.69
C VAL A 147 8.91 -0.82 9.66
N CYS A 148 10.22 -0.67 9.87
CA CYS A 148 10.94 0.60 9.76
C CYS A 148 11.68 0.65 8.43
N GLU A 149 11.49 1.70 7.64
CA GLU A 149 12.16 1.91 6.36
C GLU A 149 12.79 3.31 6.30
N LEU A 150 13.84 3.44 5.49
CA LEU A 150 14.52 4.69 5.22
C LEU A 150 14.42 5.00 3.73
N SER A 151 13.99 6.20 3.40
CA SER A 151 13.89 6.72 2.04
C SER A 151 14.71 8.00 1.92
N GLY A 152 15.51 8.10 0.85
CA GLY A 152 16.43 9.21 0.60
C GLY A 152 17.89 8.81 0.76
N HIS A 153 18.80 9.78 0.54
CA HIS A 153 20.23 9.58 0.68
C HIS A 153 20.71 10.13 2.01
N THR A 154 21.64 9.43 2.66
CA THR A 154 22.15 9.82 3.97
C THR A 154 23.48 10.56 3.87
N TYR A 155 23.58 11.56 2.98
CA TYR A 155 24.73 12.44 2.89
C TYR A 155 24.48 13.76 3.62
N VAL A 156 25.55 14.41 4.05
CA VAL A 156 25.48 15.73 4.66
C VAL A 156 24.81 16.72 3.71
N GLY A 157 23.78 17.41 4.19
CA GLY A 157 22.96 18.38 3.44
C GLY A 157 21.70 17.81 2.82
N ASP A 158 21.55 16.48 2.74
CA ASP A 158 20.36 15.84 2.20
C ASP A 158 19.23 15.78 3.23
N ASP A 159 18.03 15.47 2.73
CA ASP A 159 16.85 15.16 3.53
C ASP A 159 16.56 13.64 3.45
N VAL A 160 16.14 13.06 4.58
CA VAL A 160 15.77 11.64 4.65
C VAL A 160 14.46 11.48 5.41
N THR A 161 13.63 10.56 4.94
CA THR A 161 12.39 10.21 5.61
C THR A 161 12.49 8.78 6.16
N LEU A 162 12.25 8.63 7.45
CA LEU A 162 12.03 7.34 8.09
C LEU A 162 10.52 7.09 8.13
N THR A 163 10.11 5.88 7.80
CA THR A 163 8.72 5.44 7.87
C THR A 163 8.58 4.26 8.80
N CYS A 164 7.45 4.20 9.49
CA CYS A 164 7.12 3.15 10.43
C CYS A 164 5.68 2.72 10.21
N HIS A 165 5.46 1.47 9.89
CA HIS A 165 4.12 0.97 9.60
C HIS A 165 3.87 -0.39 10.24
N SER A 166 2.77 -0.47 11.01
CA SER A 166 2.25 -1.73 11.56
C SER A 166 1.14 -2.25 10.65
N SER A 167 1.21 -3.52 10.26
CA SER A 167 0.21 -4.16 9.40
C SER A 167 -1.10 -4.47 10.13
N GLN A 168 -1.11 -4.43 11.47
CA GLN A 168 -2.27 -4.68 12.31
C GLN A 168 -2.33 -3.66 13.45
N GLY A 169 -3.51 -3.47 13.99
CA GLY A 169 -3.79 -2.61 15.14
C GLY A 169 -5.19 -1.99 15.02
N VAL A 170 -6.06 -2.32 15.95
CA VAL A 170 -7.40 -1.74 16.08
C VAL A 170 -7.64 -1.43 17.56
N PRO A 171 -7.82 -0.17 17.93
CA PRO A 171 -7.77 1.06 17.11
C PRO A 171 -6.45 1.26 16.38
N ILE A 172 -6.49 2.11 15.35
CA ILE A 172 -5.29 2.45 14.55
C ILE A 172 -4.17 2.91 15.47
N PRO A 173 -2.94 2.35 15.34
CA PRO A 173 -1.83 2.71 16.20
C PRO A 173 -1.39 4.16 16.04
N ILE A 174 -0.87 4.73 17.12
CA ILE A 174 -0.12 5.99 17.14
C ILE A 174 1.36 5.63 17.12
N TYR A 175 2.14 6.33 16.27
CA TYR A 175 3.56 6.10 16.10
C TYR A 175 4.38 7.18 16.80
N THR A 176 5.40 6.76 17.54
CA THR A 176 6.35 7.68 18.18
C THR A 176 7.77 7.27 17.86
N TRP A 177 8.58 8.24 17.45
CA TRP A 177 9.99 8.05 17.17
C TRP A 177 10.86 8.55 18.32
N ASN A 178 11.81 7.71 18.72
CA ASN A 178 12.83 8.05 19.69
C ASN A 178 14.20 7.72 19.11
N ARG A 179 15.19 8.55 19.41
CA ARG A 179 16.59 8.29 19.11
C ARG A 179 17.33 7.87 20.37
N GLU A 180 18.24 6.90 20.27
CA GLU A 180 19.10 6.52 21.39
C GLU A 180 19.95 7.70 21.88
N LYS A 181 20.08 7.80 23.22
CA LYS A 181 20.52 9.00 23.92
C LYS A 181 22.02 9.37 23.80
N ASP A 182 22.85 8.53 23.19
CA ASP A 182 24.32 8.72 23.19
C ASP A 182 24.83 9.75 22.19
N THR A 183 23.95 10.36 21.42
CA THR A 183 24.32 11.35 20.40
C THR A 183 23.57 12.63 20.69
N GLY A 184 24.19 13.67 21.18
CA GLY A 184 23.70 15.01 21.53
C GLY A 184 22.34 15.48 20.96
N PRO A 185 21.81 16.62 21.35
CA PRO A 185 20.51 17.12 20.88
C PRO A 185 20.53 17.37 19.36
N LEU A 186 19.43 17.04 18.71
CA LEU A 186 19.26 17.33 17.28
C LEU A 186 18.95 18.83 17.08
N PRO A 187 19.35 19.44 15.94
CA PRO A 187 19.07 20.82 15.64
C PRO A 187 17.56 21.12 15.68
N PRO A 188 17.13 22.25 16.26
CA PRO A 188 15.72 22.63 16.24
C PRO A 188 15.26 22.85 14.80
N ASN A 189 13.98 22.53 14.52
CA ASN A 189 13.32 22.68 13.21
C ASN A 189 13.83 21.78 12.07
N SER A 190 14.72 20.84 12.36
CA SER A 190 15.22 19.87 11.37
C SER A 190 14.50 18.52 11.43
N ILE A 191 13.47 18.40 12.27
CA ILE A 191 12.72 17.16 12.51
C ILE A 191 11.23 17.46 12.44
N VAL A 192 10.53 16.71 11.57
CA VAL A 192 9.07 16.73 11.50
C VAL A 192 8.56 15.31 11.63
N ALA A 193 7.82 15.04 12.71
CA ALA A 193 7.22 13.72 12.98
C ALA A 193 5.70 13.78 12.80
N ASP A 194 5.14 12.81 12.06
CA ASP A 194 3.71 12.60 11.99
C ASP A 194 3.35 11.29 12.70
N GLN A 195 2.70 11.40 13.84
CA GLN A 195 2.30 10.26 14.66
C GLN A 195 1.21 9.38 14.03
N ARG A 196 0.47 9.89 13.07
CA ARG A 196 -0.63 9.14 12.42
C ARG A 196 -0.14 8.31 11.25
N THR A 197 0.78 8.87 10.47
CA THR A 197 1.37 8.17 9.32
C THR A 197 2.61 7.37 9.69
N GLY A 198 3.23 7.65 10.85
CA GLY A 198 4.48 7.02 11.28
C GLY A 198 5.71 7.56 10.56
N SER A 199 5.60 8.72 9.89
CA SER A 199 6.74 9.33 9.20
C SER A 199 7.56 10.23 10.11
N LEU A 200 8.88 10.23 9.90
CA LEU A 200 9.85 11.13 10.54
C LEU A 200 10.76 11.69 9.44
N LEU A 201 10.59 12.98 9.15
CA LEU A 201 11.46 13.71 8.23
C LEU A 201 12.65 14.28 9.02
N LEU A 202 13.85 14.02 8.55
CA LEU A 202 15.12 14.59 9.02
C LEU A 202 15.68 15.45 7.90
N SER A 203 15.73 16.76 8.10
CA SER A 203 16.12 17.71 7.06
C SER A 203 17.52 18.27 7.30
N ASN A 204 18.22 18.54 6.21
CA ASN A 204 19.59 19.10 6.21
C ASN A 204 20.54 18.29 7.10
N LEU A 205 20.70 17.02 6.72
CA LEU A 205 21.47 16.04 7.48
C LEU A 205 22.89 16.52 7.78
N SER A 206 23.33 16.28 8.99
CA SER A 206 24.71 16.40 9.43
C SER A 206 25.11 15.15 10.22
N THR A 207 26.36 14.98 10.53
CA THR A 207 26.86 13.79 11.27
C THR A 207 26.19 13.61 12.63
N VAL A 208 25.63 14.68 13.21
CA VAL A 208 24.87 14.61 14.48
C VAL A 208 23.57 13.80 14.36
N PHE A 209 23.05 13.59 13.15
CA PHE A 209 21.87 12.75 12.94
C PHE A 209 22.19 11.25 12.92
N THR A 210 23.44 10.88 12.88
CA THR A 210 23.85 9.48 12.96
C THR A 210 23.41 8.89 14.29
N GLY A 211 22.78 7.71 14.25
CA GLY A 211 22.28 7.01 15.42
C GLY A 211 21.21 5.99 15.09
N THR A 212 20.75 5.29 16.11
CA THR A 212 19.63 4.34 16.01
C THR A 212 18.33 5.05 16.35
N TYR A 213 17.38 4.98 15.44
CA TYR A 213 16.04 5.52 15.61
C TYR A 213 15.07 4.37 15.85
N THR A 214 14.34 4.43 16.95
CA THR A 214 13.35 3.43 17.33
C THR A 214 11.95 4.01 17.19
N CYS A 215 11.14 3.37 16.34
CA CYS A 215 9.72 3.63 16.24
C CYS A 215 8.94 2.71 17.15
N ARG A 216 7.97 3.27 17.86
CA ARG A 216 7.02 2.55 18.70
C ARG A 216 5.61 2.78 18.15
N ALA A 217 4.96 1.72 17.74
CA ALA A 217 3.53 1.70 17.40
C ALA A 217 2.74 1.30 18.64
N SER A 218 1.76 2.09 19.06
CA SER A 218 0.98 1.84 20.28
C SER A 218 -0.51 2.11 20.10
N ASN A 219 -1.34 1.30 20.73
CA ASN A 219 -2.76 1.55 20.97
C ASN A 219 -3.12 1.15 22.41
N ASN A 220 -4.41 1.19 22.78
CA ASN A 220 -4.87 0.86 24.14
C ASN A 220 -4.72 -0.64 24.50
N LEU A 221 -4.33 -1.50 23.58
CA LEU A 221 -4.16 -2.94 23.81
C LEU A 221 -2.71 -3.36 23.95
N GLY A 222 -1.77 -2.55 23.50
CA GLY A 222 -0.36 -2.89 23.53
C GLY A 222 0.50 -2.00 22.66
N GLU A 223 1.77 -2.35 22.61
CA GLU A 223 2.77 -1.66 21.83
C GLU A 223 3.75 -2.63 21.19
N ALA A 224 4.32 -2.22 20.06
CA ALA A 224 5.40 -2.92 19.38
C ALA A 224 6.37 -1.92 18.79
N ALA A 225 7.63 -2.30 18.56
CA ALA A 225 8.65 -1.38 18.10
C ALA A 225 9.52 -2.01 17.01
N CYS A 226 10.10 -1.13 16.18
CA CYS A 226 11.19 -1.44 15.27
C CYS A 226 12.30 -0.39 15.40
N SER A 227 13.51 -0.71 14.96
CA SER A 227 14.64 0.21 14.98
C SER A 227 15.36 0.24 13.66
N ILE A 228 15.86 1.41 13.28
CA ILE A 228 16.63 1.61 12.06
C ILE A 228 17.84 2.48 12.34
N ALA A 229 18.99 2.11 11.79
CA ALA A 229 20.24 2.88 11.92
C ALA A 229 20.37 3.89 10.78
N VAL A 230 20.53 5.15 11.12
CA VAL A 230 20.88 6.23 10.19
C VAL A 230 22.38 6.50 10.33
N LYS A 231 23.14 6.38 9.22
CA LYS A 231 24.56 6.69 9.15
C LYS A 231 24.77 7.80 8.12
N VAL A 232 25.06 9.00 8.60
CA VAL A 232 25.29 10.16 7.72
C VAL A 232 26.74 10.18 7.29
N ALA A 233 26.97 10.15 5.97
CA ALA A 233 28.29 10.21 5.35
C ALA A 233 28.51 11.56 4.66
N HIS A 234 29.78 11.97 4.53
CA HIS A 234 30.11 13.07 3.64
C HIS A 234 30.06 12.55 2.20
N GLY A 235 29.40 13.29 1.31
CA GLY A 235 29.45 12.99 -0.12
C GLY A 235 30.90 12.95 -0.59
N SER A 236 31.34 11.82 -1.15
CA SER A 236 32.69 11.72 -1.65
C SER A 236 32.83 12.54 -2.94
N THR A 237 33.36 13.75 -2.86
CA THR A 237 33.80 14.53 -4.03
C THR A 237 34.92 13.82 -4.79
N ALA A 238 35.53 12.80 -4.20
CA ALA A 238 36.64 12.02 -4.78
C ALA A 238 36.29 11.37 -6.14
N ALA A 239 35.07 10.91 -6.32
CA ALA A 239 34.63 10.29 -7.58
C ALA A 239 34.52 11.32 -8.73
N VAL A 240 34.07 12.54 -8.42
CA VAL A 240 33.95 13.62 -9.42
C VAL A 240 35.37 14.14 -9.78
N VAL A 241 36.21 14.37 -8.78
CA VAL A 241 37.58 14.82 -9.00
C VAL A 241 38.39 13.77 -9.77
N GLY A 242 38.27 12.49 -9.44
CA GLY A 242 38.92 11.39 -10.16
C GLY A 242 38.47 11.29 -11.61
N GLY A 243 37.17 11.44 -11.88
CA GLY A 243 36.64 11.43 -13.25
C GLY A 243 37.13 12.60 -14.09
N VAL A 244 37.17 13.81 -13.53
CA VAL A 244 37.72 15.00 -14.22
C VAL A 244 39.21 14.85 -14.52
N LEU A 245 40.01 14.40 -13.54
CA LEU A 245 41.45 14.20 -13.75
C LEU A 245 41.74 13.13 -14.81
N MET A 246 41.01 12.01 -14.83
CA MET A 246 41.12 10.99 -15.88
C MET A 246 40.70 11.52 -17.24
N GLY A 247 39.63 12.31 -17.31
CA GLY A 247 39.15 12.95 -18.55
C GLY A 247 40.21 13.92 -19.13
N VAL A 248 40.78 14.77 -18.28
CA VAL A 248 41.87 15.70 -18.68
C VAL A 248 43.10 14.93 -19.14
N PHE A 249 43.50 13.87 -18.41
CA PHE A 249 44.63 13.04 -18.78
C PHE A 249 44.44 12.37 -20.15
N LEU A 250 43.27 11.79 -20.42
CA LEU A 250 42.96 11.20 -21.72
C LEU A 250 42.96 12.25 -22.85
N LEU A 251 42.46 13.44 -22.57
CA LEU A 251 42.43 14.53 -23.54
C LEU A 251 43.86 14.99 -23.88
N VAL A 252 44.73 15.10 -22.91
CA VAL A 252 46.16 15.40 -23.11
C VAL A 252 46.83 14.32 -23.96
N LEU A 253 46.57 13.04 -23.67
CA LEU A 253 47.13 11.93 -24.48
C LEU A 253 46.63 11.98 -25.93
N LEU A 254 45.39 12.29 -26.18
CA LEU A 254 44.84 12.43 -27.53
C LEU A 254 45.47 13.58 -28.29
N VAL A 255 45.66 14.73 -27.63
CA VAL A 255 46.32 15.88 -28.23
C VAL A 255 47.79 15.57 -28.55
N ALA A 256 48.51 14.90 -27.63
CA ALA A 256 49.88 14.46 -27.86
C ALA A 256 50.00 13.47 -29.03
N ALA A 257 49.09 12.48 -29.10
CA ALA A 257 49.04 11.54 -30.21
C ALA A 257 48.72 12.22 -31.55
N ALA A 258 47.81 13.19 -31.56
CA ALA A 258 47.51 13.99 -32.75
C ALA A 258 48.73 14.83 -33.18
N ALA A 259 49.43 15.47 -32.24
CA ALA A 259 50.65 16.25 -32.53
C ALA A 259 51.73 15.37 -33.15
N VAL A 260 51.97 14.17 -32.59
CA VAL A 260 52.92 13.18 -33.12
C VAL A 260 52.48 12.74 -34.53
N TYR A 261 51.21 12.44 -34.74
CA TYR A 261 50.68 12.07 -36.04
C TYR A 261 50.89 13.18 -37.08
N PHE A 262 50.61 14.44 -36.75
CA PHE A 262 50.84 15.60 -37.62
C PHE A 262 52.31 15.78 -37.90
N PHE A 263 53.18 15.63 -36.90
CA PHE A 263 54.63 15.73 -37.08
C PHE A 263 55.14 14.69 -38.08
N PHE A 264 54.74 13.43 -37.95
CA PHE A 264 55.09 12.38 -38.90
C PHE A 264 54.53 12.62 -40.31
N CYS A 265 53.29 13.07 -40.41
CA CYS A 265 52.70 13.44 -41.70
C CYS A 265 53.41 14.63 -42.35
N TYR A 266 53.83 15.63 -41.57
CA TYR A 266 54.57 16.78 -42.06
C TYR A 266 55.95 16.36 -42.54
N LYS A 267 56.66 15.52 -41.76
CA LYS A 267 57.96 14.97 -42.12
C LYS A 267 57.90 14.12 -43.40
N LYS A 268 56.86 13.33 -43.56
CA LYS A 268 56.61 12.51 -44.77
C LYS A 268 56.37 13.38 -46.01
N ARG A 269 55.65 14.51 -45.88
CA ARG A 269 55.46 15.47 -46.96
C ARG A 269 56.76 16.23 -47.33
N ALA A 270 57.58 16.52 -46.36
CA ALA A 270 58.89 17.15 -46.60
C ALA A 270 59.81 16.23 -47.36
N CYS A 271 59.84 14.90 -47.07
CA CYS A 271 60.64 13.91 -47.80
C CYS A 271 60.12 13.65 -49.21
N SER A 272 58.81 13.69 -49.44
CA SER A 272 58.22 13.52 -50.79
C SER A 272 58.47 14.71 -51.70
N GLY A 273 58.65 15.90 -51.11
CA GLY A 273 59.00 17.12 -51.88
C GLY A 273 60.43 17.14 -52.43
N THR A 274 61.36 16.32 -51.83
CA THR A 274 62.82 16.26 -52.25
C THR A 274 63.00 15.25 -53.36
N GLU A 275 62.25 14.17 -53.42
CA GLU A 275 62.36 13.19 -54.53
C GLU A 275 61.72 13.71 -55.86
N ASN A 276 60.75 14.57 -55.82
CA ASN A 276 60.12 15.12 -57.01
C ASN A 276 61.01 16.21 -57.68
N LYS A 277 62.01 16.75 -57.00
CA LYS A 277 62.98 17.66 -57.61
C LYS A 277 64.14 16.97 -58.31
N LEU A 278 64.49 15.73 -57.96
CA LEU A 278 65.54 14.97 -58.65
C LEU A 278 64.96 14.23 -59.89
N SER A 279 63.72 13.84 -59.93
CA SER A 279 63.15 13.16 -61.04
C SER A 279 62.82 14.04 -62.26
N ARG A 280 62.79 15.35 -62.06
CA ARG A 280 62.41 16.31 -63.13
C ARG A 280 63.63 16.76 -63.98
N LYS A 281 64.87 16.31 -63.66
CA LYS A 281 66.11 16.65 -64.43
C LYS A 281 66.56 15.55 -65.38
N ASN A 282 65.90 14.37 -65.43
CA ASN A 282 66.38 13.26 -66.25
C ASN A 282 65.37 12.72 -67.27
N VAL A 283 64.30 13.45 -67.59
CA VAL A 283 63.35 13.05 -68.62
C VAL A 283 63.14 14.18 -69.64
N ASP A 284 64.22 14.63 -70.23
CA ASP A 284 64.14 15.44 -71.45
C ASP A 284 65.03 14.92 -72.56
N SER A 285 65.13 13.60 -72.68
CA SER A 285 65.69 12.98 -73.84
C SER A 285 65.10 11.56 -73.99
N SER A 286 63.99 11.43 -74.65
CA SER A 286 63.56 10.35 -75.54
C SER A 286 62.10 10.40 -75.88
N VAL A 287 61.75 11.35 -76.73
CA VAL A 287 60.55 11.28 -77.52
C VAL A 287 60.82 10.39 -78.72
N LYS A 288 59.91 9.54 -78.99
CA LYS A 288 59.36 9.04 -80.24
C LYS A 288 59.19 7.52 -80.24
N ARG A 289 58.01 7.09 -80.28
CA ARG A 289 57.42 6.23 -81.27
C ARG A 289 56.32 5.29 -80.70
N LEU A 290 55.25 5.39 -81.39
CA LEU A 290 54.23 4.48 -81.91
C LEU A 290 53.10 4.13 -80.89
N SER A 291 51.91 4.60 -81.10
CA SER A 291 50.87 4.32 -82.15
C SER A 291 50.10 3.04 -81.89
N THR A 292 48.82 3.21 -81.93
CA THR A 292 47.70 2.29 -82.29
C THR A 292 47.13 1.36 -81.23
N GLY A 293 45.94 1.62 -80.79
CA GLY A 293 44.58 1.08 -80.78
C GLY A 293 44.37 -0.33 -80.18
N PRO A 294 43.15 -0.81 -80.13
CA PRO A 294 41.92 -0.16 -79.71
C PRO A 294 41.15 -0.95 -78.61
N LEU A 295 40.06 -0.34 -78.09
CA LEU A 295 38.79 -0.88 -77.61
C LEU A 295 38.69 -2.35 -77.10
N LEU A 296 38.21 -2.51 -75.84
CA LEU A 296 37.08 -3.42 -75.63
C LEU A 296 36.37 -3.02 -74.32
N SER A 297 35.10 -2.82 -74.42
CA SER A 297 34.07 -2.68 -73.38
C SER A 297 33.83 -4.02 -72.69
N ALA A 298 33.59 -4.04 -71.41
CA ALA A 298 32.74 -5.03 -70.75
C ALA A 298 32.03 -4.42 -69.52
N HIS A 299 30.79 -4.45 -69.67
CA HIS A 299 29.68 -4.27 -68.75
C HIS A 299 29.67 -5.43 -67.72
N PHE A 300 29.28 -5.14 -66.46
CA PHE A 300 28.52 -6.01 -65.53
C PHE A 300 28.37 -5.26 -64.23
N ASP A 301 27.20 -4.76 -63.90
CA ASP A 301 26.02 -5.30 -63.25
C ASP A 301 26.20 -5.63 -61.76
N GLY A 302 25.47 -4.94 -61.01
CA GLY A 302 24.69 -5.09 -59.79
C GLY A 302 25.14 -6.05 -58.68
N ASP A 303 25.12 -5.59 -57.43
CA ASP A 303 24.27 -6.24 -56.42
C ASP A 303 24.17 -5.46 -55.11
N GLN A 304 23.01 -5.58 -54.54
CA GLN A 304 22.50 -4.89 -53.32
C GLN A 304 23.07 -5.45 -52.02
N PRO A 305 22.98 -4.70 -50.89
CA PRO A 305 23.40 -5.16 -49.59
C PRO A 305 22.32 -6.00 -48.87
N PRO A 306 22.69 -6.90 -47.93
CA PRO A 306 21.76 -7.81 -47.28
C PRO A 306 20.99 -7.17 -46.11
N GLN A 307 19.72 -7.49 -46.06
CA GLN A 307 18.73 -7.18 -45.02
C GLN A 307 19.03 -7.93 -43.72
N LEU A 308 18.99 -7.22 -42.58
CA LEU A 308 18.98 -7.77 -41.22
C LEU A 308 17.58 -8.27 -40.87
N ARG A 309 17.49 -9.54 -40.52
CA ARG A 309 16.30 -10.24 -40.04
C ARG A 309 16.09 -9.98 -38.56
N VAL A 310 14.96 -9.40 -38.22
CA VAL A 310 14.45 -9.27 -36.84
C VAL A 310 13.67 -10.55 -36.52
N SER A 311 14.08 -11.27 -35.48
CA SER A 311 13.33 -12.39 -34.93
C SER A 311 12.46 -11.93 -33.76
N HIS A 312 11.15 -12.10 -33.91
CA HIS A 312 10.13 -12.00 -32.87
C HIS A 312 10.31 -13.11 -31.84
N LEU A 313 10.27 -12.75 -30.56
CA LEU A 313 10.00 -13.66 -29.45
C LEU A 313 8.66 -13.26 -28.82
N SER A 314 7.72 -14.18 -28.85
CA SER A 314 6.41 -14.12 -28.21
C SER A 314 6.53 -14.42 -26.72
N PRO A 315 5.60 -13.90 -25.86
CA PRO A 315 5.57 -14.21 -24.45
C PRO A 315 4.80 -15.50 -24.19
N LEU A 316 5.27 -16.29 -23.25
CA LEU A 316 4.56 -17.38 -22.61
C LEU A 316 3.87 -16.89 -21.33
N VAL A 317 2.66 -17.31 -21.17
CA VAL A 317 1.64 -17.35 -20.13
C VAL A 317 2.10 -17.09 -18.71
#